data_aaee8f3d5f60cb4a0636c7f0dc947d58
#
_entry.id   aaee8f3d5f60cb4a0636c7f0dc947d58
#
_cell.length_a   1.000
_cell.length_b   1.000
_cell.length_c   1.000
_cell.angle_alpha   90.00
_cell.angle_beta   90.00
_cell.angle_gamma   90.00
#
_symmetry.space_group_name_H-M   'P 1'
#
loop_
_entity.id
_entity.type
_entity.pdbx_description
1 polymer ?
#
loop_
_entity_poly.entity_id
_entity_poly.type
_entity_poly.pdbx_seq_one_letter_code
_entity_poly.pdbx_strand_id
1 'polypeptide(L)'
;MLATRTLFSFLAVFAPLSAAGAEIVPLASLDLAHMRQGWGRPQVNRAIRETPLSIGGRRFDFGVGTHAASVLWIELDGKTERFLASVGLDDAAGSPAGSITFTIFGDGRKLWQSGVMRQGDAAKEVDVDLRGVRTLLLLVGDAGDGIDYDHADWCAARFIVAGAKPAALPAPREEAVILTPPPPRTPRINGAKVFGVRPGSPLLFTIPATGDRPMTFAADNLPEGLALDPATGFLTGSLARKGAYSITCRARNALGAAERTLTIVCGDTLALTPHMGWNSWYVWENHVTDKIMREAADAMVANGMINHGYMYINIDDCWMVKPGAPDGPFAGEPRDARGMINSNTRFPDMKALTDYIHSKGLKAGIYTSPGPLTCQGLTGAYRHEELDVRRFVEWGFDFLKYDWCSYGGVAKDRGRAELQKPYRLLSSILARQ
;
A
#
# COMPACT_ATOMS: atom_id res chain seq x y z
N MET A 1 -11.47 77.00 -35.29
CA MET A 1 -12.36 75.87 -35.70
C MET A 1 -11.88 74.63 -35.02
N LEU A 2 -12.45 74.26 -33.88
CA LEU A 2 -12.15 73.05 -33.11
C LEU A 2 -13.09 71.94 -33.63
N ALA A 3 -12.54 70.83 -34.11
CA ALA A 3 -13.31 69.67 -34.46
C ALA A 3 -13.29 68.66 -33.31
N THR A 4 -14.42 68.54 -32.65
CA THR A 4 -14.68 67.57 -31.56
C THR A 4 -14.86 66.16 -32.17
N ARG A 5 -13.95 65.22 -31.84
CA ARG A 5 -14.12 63.79 -32.19
C ARG A 5 -14.85 63.07 -31.06
N THR A 6 -16.06 62.67 -31.31
CA THR A 6 -16.89 61.83 -30.43
C THR A 6 -16.42 60.37 -30.54
N LEU A 7 -15.89 59.79 -29.41
CA LEU A 7 -15.58 58.37 -29.31
C LEU A 7 -16.87 57.64 -28.96
N PHE A 8 -17.33 56.76 -29.85
CA PHE A 8 -18.37 55.79 -29.56
C PHE A 8 -17.71 54.55 -28.91
N SER A 9 -17.91 54.36 -27.62
CA SER A 9 -17.58 53.10 -26.93
C SER A 9 -18.70 52.11 -27.18
N PHE A 10 -18.41 51.08 -27.97
CA PHE A 10 -19.25 49.89 -28.03
C PHE A 10 -19.09 49.08 -26.76
N LEU A 11 -20.04 49.15 -25.86
CA LEU A 11 -20.20 48.22 -24.76
C LEU A 11 -20.83 46.94 -25.34
N ALA A 12 -20.02 45.90 -25.53
CA ALA A 12 -20.54 44.58 -25.85
C ALA A 12 -21.20 44.00 -24.58
N VAL A 13 -22.51 44.10 -24.52
CA VAL A 13 -23.31 43.42 -23.49
C VAL A 13 -23.31 41.95 -23.83
N PHE A 14 -22.46 41.20 -23.19
CA PHE A 14 -22.61 39.72 -23.16
C PHE A 14 -23.85 39.41 -22.30
N ALA A 15 -24.95 39.17 -22.95
CA ALA A 15 -26.12 38.56 -22.30
C ALA A 15 -25.73 37.19 -21.77
N PRO A 16 -25.99 36.87 -20.53
CA PRO A 16 -25.85 35.47 -20.06
C PRO A 16 -26.95 34.66 -20.79
N LEU A 17 -26.56 33.73 -21.62
CA LEU A 17 -27.46 32.67 -22.08
C LEU A 17 -27.77 31.80 -20.83
N SER A 18 -28.77 32.21 -20.06
CA SER A 18 -29.37 31.40 -19.02
C SER A 18 -30.24 30.36 -19.74
N ALA A 19 -29.66 29.19 -20.02
CA ALA A 19 -30.45 28.00 -20.33
C ALA A 19 -31.24 27.67 -19.08
N ALA A 20 -32.55 27.90 -19.10
CA ALA A 20 -33.47 27.55 -18.02
C ALA A 20 -33.40 26.04 -17.78
N GLY A 21 -32.78 25.59 -16.67
CA GLY A 21 -32.78 24.22 -16.22
C GLY A 21 -31.45 23.50 -16.08
N ALA A 22 -30.29 24.07 -16.43
CA ALA A 22 -29.02 23.40 -16.25
C ALA A 22 -28.58 23.39 -14.77
N GLU A 23 -28.29 22.20 -14.23
CA GLU A 23 -27.78 22.00 -12.86
C GLU A 23 -26.25 21.92 -12.88
N ILE A 24 -25.59 22.46 -11.84
CA ILE A 24 -24.14 22.30 -11.64
C ILE A 24 -23.91 21.16 -10.64
N VAL A 25 -23.19 20.13 -11.08
CA VAL A 25 -22.83 18.98 -10.24
C VAL A 25 -21.32 18.95 -10.06
N PRO A 26 -20.78 19.20 -8.84
CA PRO A 26 -19.34 19.10 -8.57
C PRO A 26 -18.83 17.67 -8.73
N LEU A 27 -17.62 17.50 -9.28
CA LEU A 27 -16.95 16.19 -9.33
C LEU A 27 -16.78 15.58 -7.93
N ALA A 28 -16.46 16.42 -6.95
CA ALA A 28 -16.29 16.05 -5.55
C ALA A 28 -17.57 15.50 -4.88
N SER A 29 -18.75 15.65 -5.50
CA SER A 29 -20.02 15.09 -5.00
C SER A 29 -20.29 13.66 -5.48
N LEU A 30 -19.48 13.13 -6.40
CA LEU A 30 -19.60 11.76 -6.86
C LEU A 30 -18.98 10.79 -5.83
N ASP A 31 -19.33 9.50 -5.96
CA ASP A 31 -18.71 8.46 -5.13
C ASP A 31 -17.27 8.20 -5.58
N LEU A 32 -16.33 8.87 -4.91
CA LEU A 32 -14.91 8.75 -5.19
C LEU A 32 -14.30 7.40 -4.74
N ALA A 33 -15.04 6.53 -4.04
CA ALA A 33 -14.58 5.17 -3.73
C ALA A 33 -14.36 4.34 -5.02
N HIS A 34 -14.95 4.74 -6.14
CA HIS A 34 -14.72 4.15 -7.45
C HIS A 34 -13.46 4.67 -8.17
N MET A 35 -12.85 5.75 -7.69
CA MET A 35 -11.59 6.24 -8.26
C MET A 35 -10.43 5.32 -7.85
N ARG A 36 -9.77 4.73 -8.82
CA ARG A 36 -8.51 4.00 -8.61
C ARG A 36 -7.34 4.94 -8.79
N GLN A 37 -6.31 4.81 -7.98
CA GLN A 37 -5.10 5.63 -8.09
C GLN A 37 -3.86 4.88 -7.59
N GLY A 38 -2.68 5.36 -7.97
CA GLY A 38 -1.40 4.70 -7.72
C GLY A 38 -0.94 4.80 -6.28
N TRP A 39 -1.34 5.84 -5.55
CA TRP A 39 -0.97 6.06 -4.16
C TRP A 39 -2.06 6.85 -3.42
N GLY A 40 -2.23 6.57 -2.12
CA GLY A 40 -3.18 7.26 -1.25
C GLY A 40 -4.65 7.02 -1.62
N ARG A 41 -5.51 7.94 -1.20
CA ARG A 41 -6.96 7.93 -1.50
C ARG A 41 -7.39 9.28 -2.03
N PRO A 42 -8.36 9.33 -2.94
CA PRO A 42 -8.87 10.61 -3.46
C PRO A 42 -9.45 11.46 -2.34
N GLN A 43 -9.17 12.76 -2.38
CA GLN A 43 -9.56 13.72 -1.35
C GLN A 43 -10.61 14.68 -1.89
N VAL A 44 -11.69 14.88 -1.12
CA VAL A 44 -12.75 15.84 -1.42
C VAL A 44 -12.32 17.24 -0.94
N ASN A 45 -12.24 18.21 -1.87
CA ASN A 45 -11.90 19.60 -1.61
C ASN A 45 -10.53 19.80 -0.92
N ARG A 46 -9.64 18.85 -1.09
CA ARG A 46 -8.25 18.87 -0.60
C ARG A 46 -7.33 18.20 -1.60
N ALA A 47 -6.06 18.55 -1.58
CA ALA A 47 -5.02 17.81 -2.26
C ALA A 47 -4.80 16.42 -1.62
N ILE A 48 -4.12 15.51 -2.30
CA ILE A 48 -3.89 14.14 -1.83
C ILE A 48 -3.20 14.07 -0.45
N ARG A 49 -2.42 15.09 -0.07
CA ARG A 49 -1.78 15.21 1.25
C ARG A 49 -2.65 15.94 2.29
N GLU A 50 -3.93 16.08 2.03
CA GLU A 50 -4.90 16.77 2.91
C GLU A 50 -4.63 18.26 3.11
N THR A 51 -3.76 18.85 2.28
CA THR A 51 -3.54 20.30 2.20
C THR A 51 -4.62 20.98 1.37
N PRO A 52 -4.78 22.33 1.44
CA PRO A 52 -5.63 23.05 0.51
C PRO A 52 -5.18 22.84 -0.94
N LEU A 53 -6.13 22.68 -1.88
CA LEU A 53 -5.86 22.58 -3.32
C LEU A 53 -5.11 23.81 -3.82
N SER A 54 -3.95 23.63 -4.46
CA SER A 54 -3.13 24.72 -4.99
C SER A 54 -2.30 24.27 -6.19
N ILE A 55 -2.40 25.00 -7.30
CA ILE A 55 -1.66 24.72 -8.54
C ILE A 55 -0.96 26.00 -9.00
N GLY A 56 0.38 26.00 -9.12
CA GLY A 56 1.16 27.14 -9.58
C GLY A 56 0.92 28.40 -8.75
N GLY A 57 0.76 28.27 -7.43
CA GLY A 57 0.48 29.36 -6.49
C GLY A 57 -0.99 29.79 -6.45
N ARG A 58 -1.87 29.27 -7.29
CA ARG A 58 -3.31 29.57 -7.27
C ARG A 58 -4.06 28.58 -6.38
N ARG A 59 -4.77 29.06 -5.36
CA ARG A 59 -5.64 28.25 -4.50
C ARG A 59 -7.04 28.07 -5.09
N PHE A 60 -7.66 26.93 -4.72
CA PHE A 60 -9.00 26.56 -5.15
C PHE A 60 -9.84 26.08 -3.97
N ASP A 61 -11.12 26.48 -3.94
CA ASP A 61 -12.02 26.21 -2.81
C ASP A 61 -12.62 24.79 -2.86
N PHE A 62 -12.73 24.20 -4.06
CA PHE A 62 -13.30 22.87 -4.24
C PHE A 62 -12.65 22.12 -5.41
N GLY A 63 -12.74 20.80 -5.36
CA GLY A 63 -12.17 19.91 -6.35
C GLY A 63 -11.88 18.52 -5.78
N VAL A 64 -11.06 17.76 -6.47
CA VAL A 64 -10.63 16.42 -6.07
C VAL A 64 -9.12 16.32 -6.20
N GLY A 65 -8.44 16.09 -5.07
CA GLY A 65 -7.03 15.71 -5.07
C GLY A 65 -6.88 14.21 -5.28
N THR A 66 -5.97 13.80 -6.14
CA THR A 66 -5.69 12.41 -6.50
C THR A 66 -4.19 12.21 -6.74
N HIS A 67 -3.79 11.00 -7.13
CA HIS A 67 -2.39 10.67 -7.43
C HIS A 67 -2.30 9.84 -8.71
N ALA A 68 -1.30 10.10 -9.55
CA ALA A 68 -1.08 9.25 -10.72
C ALA A 68 -0.68 7.81 -10.31
N ALA A 69 -1.02 6.78 -11.06
CA ALA A 69 -1.97 6.82 -12.16
C ALA A 69 -3.39 6.73 -11.60
N SER A 70 -4.26 7.70 -11.91
CA SER A 70 -5.63 7.64 -11.42
C SER A 70 -6.66 7.54 -12.53
N VAL A 71 -7.75 6.84 -12.23
CA VAL A 71 -8.81 6.51 -13.20
C VAL A 71 -10.17 6.62 -12.51
N LEU A 72 -11.08 7.41 -13.09
CA LEU A 72 -12.48 7.46 -12.66
C LEU A 72 -13.39 7.32 -13.90
N TRP A 73 -14.23 6.28 -13.86
CA TRP A 73 -15.30 6.06 -14.84
C TRP A 73 -16.58 6.73 -14.35
N ILE A 74 -17.29 7.42 -15.23
CA ILE A 74 -18.50 8.17 -14.90
C ILE A 74 -19.55 7.86 -15.97
N GLU A 75 -20.73 7.43 -15.50
CA GLU A 75 -21.91 7.29 -16.36
C GLU A 75 -22.57 8.66 -16.54
N LEU A 76 -22.90 8.97 -17.78
CA LEU A 76 -23.68 10.12 -18.19
C LEU A 76 -24.94 9.63 -18.93
N ASP A 77 -26.03 10.40 -18.90
CA ASP A 77 -27.27 10.05 -19.59
C ASP A 77 -27.34 10.58 -21.04
N GLY A 78 -26.24 11.16 -21.54
CA GLY A 78 -26.16 11.83 -22.82
C GLY A 78 -26.73 13.27 -22.81
N LYS A 79 -27.21 13.77 -21.67
CA LYS A 79 -27.73 15.13 -21.47
C LYS A 79 -26.83 16.00 -20.61
N THR A 80 -25.68 15.51 -20.19
CA THR A 80 -24.62 16.32 -19.61
C THR A 80 -24.04 17.19 -20.72
N GLU A 81 -24.03 18.49 -20.51
CA GLU A 81 -23.61 19.42 -21.57
C GLU A 81 -22.11 19.63 -21.59
N ARG A 82 -21.49 19.85 -20.42
CA ARG A 82 -20.06 20.21 -20.31
C ARG A 82 -19.42 19.66 -19.05
N PHE A 83 -18.11 19.44 -19.14
CA PHE A 83 -17.24 19.28 -17.98
C PHE A 83 -16.23 20.41 -17.93
N LEU A 84 -16.15 21.10 -16.80
CA LEU A 84 -15.26 22.23 -16.54
C LEU A 84 -14.36 21.90 -15.37
N ALA A 85 -13.05 22.20 -15.49
CA ALA A 85 -12.09 22.05 -14.38
C ALA A 85 -10.85 22.95 -14.62
N SER A 86 -10.05 23.14 -13.59
CA SER A 86 -8.66 23.61 -13.67
C SER A 86 -7.79 22.49 -13.16
N VAL A 87 -6.80 22.04 -13.94
CA VAL A 87 -5.99 20.87 -13.58
C VAL A 87 -4.51 21.17 -13.50
N GLY A 88 -3.80 20.44 -12.66
CA GLY A 88 -2.35 20.56 -12.53
C GLY A 88 -1.77 19.69 -11.43
N LEU A 89 -0.45 19.76 -11.30
CA LEU A 89 0.28 19.15 -10.20
C LEU A 89 0.18 20.06 -8.97
N ASP A 90 -0.17 19.48 -7.82
CA ASP A 90 -0.35 20.23 -6.57
C ASP A 90 0.97 20.82 -6.04
N ASP A 91 0.91 22.05 -5.54
CA ASP A 91 2.09 22.76 -5.02
C ASP A 91 2.72 22.08 -3.78
N ALA A 92 1.95 21.28 -3.04
CA ALA A 92 2.42 20.51 -1.88
C ALA A 92 3.01 19.14 -2.24
N ALA A 93 3.27 18.84 -3.52
CA ALA A 93 3.91 17.59 -3.95
C ALA A 93 5.27 17.37 -3.27
N GLY A 94 5.96 18.45 -2.89
CA GLY A 94 7.17 18.38 -2.07
C GLY A 94 8.45 18.06 -2.84
N SER A 95 8.39 17.88 -4.15
CA SER A 95 9.55 17.67 -5.02
C SER A 95 9.25 18.13 -6.45
N PRO A 96 10.19 18.79 -7.14
CA PRO A 96 10.05 19.15 -8.55
C PRO A 96 10.13 17.94 -9.50
N ALA A 97 10.34 16.72 -8.99
CA ALA A 97 10.48 15.52 -9.80
C ALA A 97 9.13 15.01 -10.36
N GLY A 98 8.00 15.35 -9.72
CA GLY A 98 6.68 14.91 -10.18
C GLY A 98 6.33 15.43 -11.57
N SER A 99 5.76 14.56 -12.41
CA SER A 99 5.29 14.88 -13.73
C SER A 99 4.02 14.11 -14.10
N ILE A 100 2.95 14.80 -14.49
CA ILE A 100 1.64 14.20 -14.72
C ILE A 100 1.05 14.61 -16.06
N THR A 101 0.10 13.82 -16.51
CA THR A 101 -0.78 14.17 -17.64
C THR A 101 -2.23 13.99 -17.25
N PHE A 102 -3.12 14.86 -17.72
CA PHE A 102 -4.56 14.68 -17.61
C PHE A 102 -5.12 14.33 -18.99
N THR A 103 -5.98 13.31 -19.03
CA THR A 103 -6.67 12.95 -20.29
C THR A 103 -8.13 12.68 -20.00
N ILE A 104 -9.00 13.15 -20.87
CA ILE A 104 -10.45 12.96 -20.80
C ILE A 104 -10.90 12.20 -22.03
N PHE A 105 -11.58 11.08 -21.82
CA PHE A 105 -12.20 10.30 -22.88
C PHE A 105 -13.73 10.28 -22.72
N GLY A 106 -14.45 10.41 -23.83
CA GLY A 106 -15.90 10.21 -23.89
C GLY A 106 -16.21 9.10 -24.89
N ASP A 107 -16.93 8.06 -24.43
CA ASP A 107 -17.28 6.87 -25.22
C ASP A 107 -16.06 6.25 -25.94
N GLY A 108 -14.92 6.19 -25.23
CA GLY A 108 -13.64 5.66 -25.72
C GLY A 108 -12.85 6.60 -26.65
N ARG A 109 -13.36 7.79 -26.98
CA ARG A 109 -12.65 8.79 -27.78
C ARG A 109 -11.99 9.83 -26.90
N LYS A 110 -10.72 10.17 -27.18
CA LYS A 110 -10.04 11.27 -26.49
C LYS A 110 -10.68 12.60 -26.85
N LEU A 111 -11.18 13.29 -25.82
CA LEU A 111 -11.83 14.60 -25.96
C LEU A 111 -10.87 15.75 -25.61
N TRP A 112 -9.98 15.53 -24.64
CA TRP A 112 -9.05 16.56 -24.18
C TRP A 112 -7.80 15.93 -23.55
N GLN A 113 -6.67 16.64 -23.56
CA GLN A 113 -5.42 16.23 -22.92
C GLN A 113 -4.59 17.44 -22.55
N SER A 114 -3.95 17.43 -21.35
CA SER A 114 -3.12 18.52 -20.87
C SER A 114 -1.74 18.60 -21.54
N GLY A 115 -1.18 17.48 -22.04
CA GLY A 115 0.26 17.28 -22.15
C GLY A 115 0.91 17.14 -20.75
N VAL A 116 2.24 17.02 -20.71
CA VAL A 116 2.97 16.90 -19.43
C VAL A 116 2.87 18.20 -18.64
N MET A 117 2.59 18.07 -17.33
CA MET A 117 2.58 19.16 -16.35
C MET A 117 3.52 18.83 -15.21
N ARG A 118 4.18 19.85 -14.67
CA ARG A 118 5.17 19.73 -13.59
C ARG A 118 4.83 20.67 -12.44
N GLN A 119 5.51 20.48 -11.32
CA GLN A 119 5.33 21.39 -10.18
C GLN A 119 5.70 22.83 -10.56
N GLY A 120 4.83 23.78 -10.17
CA GLY A 120 4.96 25.20 -10.48
C GLY A 120 4.39 25.62 -11.84
N ASP A 121 3.97 24.67 -12.68
CA ASP A 121 3.22 25.02 -13.90
C ASP A 121 1.87 25.67 -13.53
N ALA A 122 1.45 26.64 -14.33
CA ALA A 122 0.11 27.21 -14.19
C ALA A 122 -0.98 26.17 -14.45
N ALA A 123 -2.07 26.26 -13.70
CA ALA A 123 -3.24 25.41 -13.92
C ALA A 123 -3.73 25.49 -15.37
N LYS A 124 -4.06 24.37 -15.98
CA LYS A 124 -4.68 24.31 -17.30
C LYS A 124 -6.19 24.21 -17.18
N GLU A 125 -6.88 25.05 -17.92
CA GLU A 125 -8.35 25.08 -17.95
C GLU A 125 -8.87 23.95 -18.85
N VAL A 126 -9.85 23.22 -18.33
CA VAL A 126 -10.60 22.17 -19.02
C VAL A 126 -11.99 22.71 -19.33
N ASP A 127 -12.39 22.58 -20.56
CA ASP A 127 -13.74 22.89 -21.00
C ASP A 127 -14.13 21.95 -22.15
N VAL A 128 -14.83 20.87 -21.79
CA VAL A 128 -15.16 19.76 -22.69
C VAL A 128 -16.67 19.69 -22.93
N ASP A 129 -17.08 19.69 -24.20
CA ASP A 129 -18.45 19.41 -24.60
C ASP A 129 -18.75 17.91 -24.42
N LEU A 130 -19.77 17.60 -23.62
CA LEU A 130 -20.20 16.24 -23.30
C LEU A 130 -21.57 15.87 -23.88
N ARG A 131 -22.17 16.71 -24.72
CA ARG A 131 -23.47 16.42 -25.29
C ARG A 131 -23.45 15.13 -26.11
N GLY A 132 -24.33 14.20 -25.79
CA GLY A 132 -24.40 12.88 -26.41
C GLY A 132 -23.43 11.85 -25.88
N VAL A 133 -22.46 12.23 -25.00
CA VAL A 133 -21.54 11.29 -24.34
C VAL A 133 -22.28 10.51 -23.25
N ARG A 134 -22.10 9.20 -23.21
CA ARG A 134 -22.71 8.29 -22.23
C ARG A 134 -21.74 7.84 -21.15
N THR A 135 -20.48 7.65 -21.51
CA THR A 135 -19.45 7.21 -20.57
C THR A 135 -18.25 8.15 -20.65
N LEU A 136 -17.91 8.74 -19.52
CA LEU A 136 -16.72 9.58 -19.39
C LEU A 136 -15.64 8.84 -18.58
N LEU A 137 -14.39 8.99 -19.02
CA LEU A 137 -13.23 8.53 -18.28
C LEU A 137 -12.32 9.73 -17.99
N LEU A 138 -12.08 9.99 -16.72
CA LEU A 138 -11.06 10.93 -16.24
C LEU A 138 -9.81 10.14 -15.89
N LEU A 139 -8.69 10.47 -16.51
CA LEU A 139 -7.39 9.79 -16.36
C LEU A 139 -6.33 10.79 -15.93
N VAL A 140 -5.53 10.45 -14.93
CA VAL A 140 -4.24 11.08 -14.64
C VAL A 140 -3.15 10.04 -14.88
N GLY A 141 -2.20 10.35 -15.75
CA GLY A 141 -1.04 9.51 -16.06
C GLY A 141 0.24 10.07 -15.45
N ASP A 142 1.23 9.22 -15.28
CA ASP A 142 2.56 9.46 -14.69
C ASP A 142 3.57 10.04 -15.69
N ALA A 143 3.13 10.56 -16.82
CA ALA A 143 3.96 11.05 -17.92
C ALA A 143 5.05 10.06 -18.42
N GLY A 144 5.10 8.83 -17.92
CA GLY A 144 6.00 7.75 -18.34
C GLY A 144 7.31 7.68 -17.56
N ASP A 145 7.46 8.42 -16.46
CA ASP A 145 8.66 8.41 -15.60
C ASP A 145 8.42 7.82 -14.19
N GLY A 146 7.24 7.24 -13.95
CA GLY A 146 6.83 6.67 -12.67
C GLY A 146 5.98 7.63 -11.86
N ILE A 147 5.44 7.14 -10.75
CA ILE A 147 4.40 7.86 -9.98
C ILE A 147 4.95 8.73 -8.84
N ASP A 148 6.26 8.87 -8.69
CA ASP A 148 6.84 9.56 -7.55
C ASP A 148 6.52 11.06 -7.56
N TYR A 149 5.87 11.54 -6.48
CA TYR A 149 5.43 12.93 -6.30
C TYR A 149 4.32 13.41 -7.26
N ASP A 150 3.64 12.53 -7.93
CA ASP A 150 2.61 12.82 -8.92
C ASP A 150 1.25 13.18 -8.29
N HIS A 151 1.27 14.16 -7.42
CA HIS A 151 0.09 14.69 -6.75
C HIS A 151 -0.71 15.56 -7.72
N ALA A 152 -1.89 15.12 -8.07
CA ALA A 152 -2.71 15.72 -9.11
C ALA A 152 -4.03 16.28 -8.57
N ASP A 153 -4.43 17.43 -9.08
CA ASP A 153 -5.66 18.07 -8.68
C ASP A 153 -6.61 18.30 -9.86
N TRP A 154 -7.88 17.90 -9.69
CA TRP A 154 -9.01 18.32 -10.48
C TRP A 154 -9.72 19.48 -9.75
N CYS A 155 -9.20 20.71 -9.87
CA CYS A 155 -9.71 21.89 -9.18
C CYS A 155 -10.95 22.46 -9.87
N ALA A 156 -11.88 23.03 -9.10
CA ALA A 156 -13.13 23.63 -9.57
C ALA A 156 -13.92 22.73 -10.55
N ALA A 157 -13.69 21.40 -10.46
CA ALA A 157 -14.21 20.40 -11.37
C ALA A 157 -15.72 20.20 -11.18
N ARG A 158 -16.48 20.37 -12.28
CA ARG A 158 -17.93 20.32 -12.27
C ARG A 158 -18.53 19.97 -13.61
N PHE A 159 -19.72 19.40 -13.57
CA PHE A 159 -20.56 19.12 -14.73
C PHE A 159 -21.66 20.15 -14.85
N ILE A 160 -22.00 20.52 -16.07
CA ILE A 160 -23.21 21.26 -16.42
C ILE A 160 -24.21 20.24 -16.98
N VAL A 161 -25.34 20.05 -16.29
CA VAL A 161 -26.25 18.93 -16.53
C VAL A 161 -27.65 19.42 -16.85
N ALA A 162 -28.24 18.92 -17.95
CA ALA A 162 -29.61 19.18 -18.32
C ALA A 162 -30.54 17.95 -18.11
N GLY A 163 -30.02 16.85 -17.54
CA GLY A 163 -30.72 15.57 -17.33
C GLY A 163 -30.40 14.91 -16.00
N ALA A 164 -30.21 13.58 -16.03
CA ALA A 164 -29.80 12.86 -14.84
C ALA A 164 -28.38 13.25 -14.40
N LYS A 165 -28.12 13.19 -13.07
CA LYS A 165 -26.80 13.51 -12.52
C LYS A 165 -25.77 12.46 -12.94
N PRO A 166 -24.53 12.87 -13.24
CA PRO A 166 -23.43 11.95 -13.43
C PRO A 166 -23.26 11.02 -12.24
N ALA A 167 -22.94 9.75 -12.49
CA ALA A 167 -22.68 8.76 -11.45
C ALA A 167 -21.31 8.10 -11.65
N ALA A 168 -20.50 8.04 -10.61
CA ALA A 168 -19.25 7.30 -10.67
C ALA A 168 -19.53 5.79 -10.81
N LEU A 169 -18.77 5.13 -11.70
CA LEU A 169 -18.86 3.70 -11.95
C LEU A 169 -17.63 2.98 -11.42
N PRO A 170 -17.77 1.73 -10.95
CA PRO A 170 -16.62 0.87 -10.75
C PRO A 170 -15.85 0.74 -12.07
N ALA A 171 -14.52 0.75 -12.00
CA ALA A 171 -13.72 0.48 -13.19
C ALA A 171 -14.15 -0.86 -13.82
N PRO A 172 -14.22 -0.96 -15.16
CA PRO A 172 -14.48 -2.22 -15.82
C PRO A 172 -13.58 -3.31 -15.27
N ARG A 173 -14.15 -4.47 -14.97
CA ARG A 173 -13.36 -5.63 -14.58
C ARG A 173 -12.64 -6.11 -15.81
N GLU A 174 -11.31 -6.04 -15.80
CA GLU A 174 -10.51 -6.81 -16.74
C GLU A 174 -10.73 -8.29 -16.44
N GLU A 175 -11.02 -9.09 -17.45
CA GLU A 175 -11.01 -10.54 -17.28
C GLU A 175 -9.60 -10.95 -16.84
N ALA A 176 -9.52 -11.67 -15.71
CA ALA A 176 -8.24 -12.14 -15.19
C ALA A 176 -7.63 -13.12 -16.23
N VAL A 177 -6.56 -12.71 -16.85
CA VAL A 177 -5.79 -13.60 -17.74
C VAL A 177 -4.98 -14.54 -16.87
N ILE A 178 -5.50 -15.77 -16.70
CA ILE A 178 -4.79 -16.82 -15.96
C ILE A 178 -3.78 -17.47 -16.91
N LEU A 179 -2.52 -17.10 -16.77
CA LEU A 179 -1.41 -17.63 -17.60
C LEU A 179 -0.95 -19.03 -17.19
N THR A 180 -1.32 -19.49 -16.00
CA THR A 180 -0.93 -20.79 -15.47
C THR A 180 -2.15 -21.71 -15.36
N PRO A 181 -2.03 -23.00 -15.69
CA PRO A 181 -3.14 -23.94 -15.48
C PRO A 181 -3.46 -24.05 -13.98
N PRO A 182 -4.72 -24.36 -13.62
CA PRO A 182 -5.09 -24.61 -12.23
C PRO A 182 -4.26 -25.77 -11.67
N PRO A 183 -3.98 -25.78 -10.36
CA PRO A 183 -3.25 -26.87 -9.75
C PRO A 183 -4.05 -28.18 -9.89
N PRO A 184 -3.36 -29.34 -9.98
CA PRO A 184 -4.04 -30.63 -10.05
C PRO A 184 -4.88 -30.86 -8.78
N ARG A 185 -5.97 -31.60 -8.91
CA ARG A 185 -6.83 -32.01 -7.78
C ARG A 185 -6.13 -32.97 -6.81
N THR A 186 -5.16 -33.75 -7.31
CA THR A 186 -4.25 -34.56 -6.48
C THR A 186 -3.31 -33.63 -5.70
N PRO A 187 -2.79 -34.06 -4.53
CA PRO A 187 -1.86 -33.26 -3.75
C PRO A 187 -0.59 -32.92 -4.53
N ARG A 188 -0.12 -31.67 -4.35
CA ARG A 188 1.21 -31.22 -4.79
C ARG A 188 1.82 -30.36 -3.70
N ILE A 189 2.99 -30.75 -3.16
CA ILE A 189 3.72 -29.95 -2.17
C ILE A 189 4.55 -28.90 -2.89
N ASN A 190 4.34 -27.63 -2.55
CA ASN A 190 4.95 -26.43 -3.14
C ASN A 190 6.00 -25.79 -2.18
N GLY A 191 6.40 -24.56 -2.46
CA GLY A 191 7.21 -23.73 -1.58
C GLY A 191 8.69 -24.14 -1.49
N ALA A 192 9.35 -23.72 -0.43
CA ALA A 192 10.77 -23.93 -0.20
C ALA A 192 11.12 -25.40 0.06
N LYS A 193 12.31 -25.80 -0.40
CA LYS A 193 12.91 -27.14 -0.09
C LYS A 193 13.90 -27.07 1.08
N VAL A 194 14.20 -25.87 1.54
CA VAL A 194 15.11 -25.61 2.64
C VAL A 194 14.54 -24.52 3.54
N PHE A 195 14.71 -24.68 4.86
CA PHE A 195 14.23 -23.72 5.86
C PHE A 195 15.27 -23.53 6.95
N GLY A 196 15.55 -22.28 7.33
CA GLY A 196 16.55 -21.95 8.35
C GLY A 196 15.90 -21.65 9.70
N VAL A 197 16.52 -22.14 10.79
CA VAL A 197 16.12 -21.81 12.17
C VAL A 197 17.35 -21.80 13.08
N ARG A 198 17.34 -21.03 14.16
CA ARG A 198 18.39 -21.07 15.16
C ARG A 198 18.18 -22.17 16.21
N PRO A 199 19.25 -22.68 16.83
CA PRO A 199 19.11 -23.59 17.95
C PRO A 199 18.28 -22.97 19.09
N GLY A 200 17.30 -23.71 19.60
CA GLY A 200 16.42 -23.26 20.69
C GLY A 200 15.32 -22.27 20.29
N SER A 201 15.37 -21.69 19.08
CA SER A 201 14.33 -20.75 18.63
C SER A 201 13.06 -21.51 18.20
N PRO A 202 11.87 -20.91 18.39
CA PRO A 202 10.62 -21.47 17.89
C PRO A 202 10.65 -21.66 16.38
N LEU A 203 10.23 -22.83 15.92
CA LEU A 203 10.03 -23.13 14.51
C LEU A 203 8.54 -23.17 14.21
N LEU A 204 8.11 -22.44 13.19
CA LEU A 204 6.81 -22.57 12.57
C LEU A 204 7.01 -22.67 11.05
N PHE A 205 6.60 -23.78 10.46
CA PHE A 205 6.62 -23.97 9.01
C PHE A 205 5.35 -24.71 8.59
N THR A 206 4.59 -24.12 7.69
CA THR A 206 3.40 -24.76 7.11
C THR A 206 3.81 -25.53 5.87
N ILE A 207 3.51 -26.82 5.78
CA ILE A 207 3.73 -27.61 4.55
C ILE A 207 2.77 -27.08 3.48
N PRO A 208 3.28 -26.32 2.49
CA PRO A 208 2.40 -25.71 1.49
C PRO A 208 2.00 -26.76 0.46
N ALA A 209 0.71 -27.09 0.40
CA ALA A 209 0.21 -28.08 -0.55
C ALA A 209 -1.09 -27.64 -1.22
N THR A 210 -1.11 -27.70 -2.56
CA THR A 210 -2.30 -27.56 -3.38
C THR A 210 -2.94 -28.93 -3.64
N GLY A 211 -4.23 -28.96 -3.96
CA GLY A 211 -5.05 -30.15 -4.21
C GLY A 211 -6.41 -30.05 -3.50
N ASP A 212 -7.31 -30.97 -3.81
CA ASP A 212 -8.63 -31.00 -3.20
C ASP A 212 -8.54 -31.23 -1.68
N ARG A 213 -9.42 -30.56 -0.93
CA ARG A 213 -9.59 -30.78 0.51
C ARG A 213 -10.78 -31.73 0.77
N PRO A 214 -10.81 -32.51 1.87
CA PRO A 214 -9.83 -32.52 2.95
C PRO A 214 -8.50 -33.18 2.56
N MET A 215 -7.42 -32.71 3.19
CA MET A 215 -6.06 -33.21 3.01
C MET A 215 -5.43 -33.50 4.37
N THR A 216 -4.64 -34.57 4.46
CA THR A 216 -3.88 -34.94 5.66
C THR A 216 -2.39 -34.87 5.37
N PHE A 217 -1.62 -34.56 6.42
CA PHE A 217 -0.17 -34.38 6.35
C PHE A 217 0.56 -35.40 7.24
N ALA A 218 1.75 -35.83 6.79
CA ALA A 218 2.67 -36.64 7.57
C ALA A 218 4.12 -36.22 7.29
N ALA A 219 5.03 -36.57 8.17
CA ALA A 219 6.46 -36.36 7.97
C ALA A 219 7.24 -37.56 8.50
N ASP A 220 8.17 -38.10 7.69
CA ASP A 220 9.12 -39.10 8.15
C ASP A 220 10.44 -38.43 8.55
N ASN A 221 11.17 -39.09 9.44
CA ASN A 221 12.45 -38.64 9.96
C ASN A 221 12.36 -37.28 10.67
N LEU A 222 11.21 -37.03 11.34
CA LEU A 222 11.01 -35.79 12.10
C LEU A 222 12.00 -35.77 13.27
N PRO A 223 12.89 -34.77 13.38
CA PRO A 223 13.85 -34.69 14.46
C PRO A 223 13.17 -34.44 15.80
N GLU A 224 13.82 -34.91 16.88
CA GLU A 224 13.38 -34.63 18.23
C GLU A 224 13.22 -33.13 18.49
N GLY A 225 12.15 -32.74 19.18
CA GLY A 225 11.78 -31.35 19.46
C GLY A 225 10.86 -30.72 18.43
N LEU A 226 10.57 -31.41 17.30
CA LEU A 226 9.57 -30.96 16.33
C LEU A 226 8.31 -31.83 16.37
N ALA A 227 7.17 -31.22 16.09
CA ALA A 227 5.88 -31.87 15.96
C ALA A 227 5.17 -31.39 14.70
N LEU A 228 4.40 -32.28 14.06
CA LEU A 228 3.56 -32.01 12.91
C LEU A 228 2.08 -32.20 13.29
N ASP A 229 1.26 -31.19 13.00
CA ASP A 229 -0.20 -31.36 13.02
C ASP A 229 -0.67 -31.99 11.69
N PRO A 230 -1.24 -33.19 11.72
CA PRO A 230 -1.66 -33.89 10.51
C PRO A 230 -2.86 -33.27 9.80
N ALA A 231 -3.64 -32.41 10.45
CA ALA A 231 -4.82 -31.75 9.87
C ALA A 231 -4.45 -30.46 9.13
N THR A 232 -3.52 -29.70 9.69
CA THR A 232 -3.12 -28.38 9.18
C THR A 232 -1.85 -28.40 8.36
N GLY A 233 -0.96 -29.36 8.61
CA GLY A 233 0.39 -29.39 8.04
C GLY A 233 1.37 -28.44 8.74
N PHE A 234 1.03 -27.96 9.93
CA PHE A 234 1.89 -27.07 10.72
C PHE A 234 2.98 -27.90 11.40
N LEU A 235 4.21 -27.60 11.05
CA LEU A 235 5.41 -28.11 11.70
C LEU A 235 5.87 -27.09 12.74
N THR A 236 5.90 -27.48 14.00
CA THR A 236 6.19 -26.60 15.14
C THR A 236 7.20 -27.24 16.08
N GLY A 237 7.74 -26.45 17.01
CA GLY A 237 8.67 -26.91 18.03
C GLY A 237 9.99 -26.15 18.02
N SER A 238 11.08 -26.77 18.45
CA SER A 238 12.41 -26.18 18.37
C SER A 238 13.51 -27.25 18.26
N LEU A 239 14.62 -26.91 17.64
CA LEU A 239 15.79 -27.78 17.50
C LEU A 239 16.91 -27.31 18.42
N ALA A 240 17.38 -28.17 19.31
CA ALA A 240 18.43 -27.82 20.27
C ALA A 240 19.83 -27.79 19.67
N ARG A 241 20.10 -28.52 18.59
CA ARG A 241 21.45 -28.71 18.05
C ARG A 241 21.59 -28.18 16.62
N LYS A 242 22.72 -27.53 16.33
CA LYS A 242 23.09 -27.16 14.97
C LYS A 242 23.21 -28.39 14.08
N GLY A 243 22.76 -28.28 12.83
CA GLY A 243 22.83 -29.35 11.85
C GLY A 243 21.84 -29.16 10.71
N ALA A 244 21.91 -30.04 9.73
CA ALA A 244 20.95 -30.13 8.64
C ALA A 244 20.08 -31.41 8.83
N TYR A 245 18.79 -31.21 8.96
CA TYR A 245 17.81 -32.25 9.19
C TYR A 245 16.94 -32.43 7.95
N SER A 246 17.03 -33.59 7.33
CA SER A 246 16.26 -33.93 6.15
C SER A 246 15.00 -34.69 6.53
N ILE A 247 13.83 -34.13 6.28
CA ILE A 247 12.53 -34.74 6.53
C ILE A 247 11.79 -34.99 5.22
N THR A 248 10.99 -36.05 5.14
CA THR A 248 10.11 -36.28 4.00
C THR A 248 8.69 -35.87 4.38
N CYS A 249 8.25 -34.74 3.87
CA CYS A 249 6.88 -34.24 4.02
C CYS A 249 5.97 -35.01 3.06
N ARG A 250 4.77 -35.40 3.54
CA ARG A 250 3.71 -36.02 2.74
C ARG A 250 2.42 -35.25 2.86
N ALA A 251 1.68 -35.19 1.75
CA ALA A 251 0.32 -34.65 1.71
C ALA A 251 -0.57 -35.66 0.98
N ARG A 252 -1.75 -36.00 1.53
CA ARG A 252 -2.67 -37.01 0.99
C ARG A 252 -4.11 -36.50 1.01
N ASN A 253 -4.84 -36.75 -0.08
CA ASN A 253 -6.29 -36.61 -0.16
C ASN A 253 -6.93 -37.90 -0.77
N ALA A 254 -8.24 -37.86 -1.03
CA ALA A 254 -8.96 -39.00 -1.61
C ALA A 254 -8.47 -39.41 -3.02
N LEU A 255 -7.78 -38.52 -3.74
CA LEU A 255 -7.34 -38.70 -5.12
C LEU A 255 -5.89 -39.16 -5.24
N GLY A 256 -5.10 -39.08 -4.15
CA GLY A 256 -3.70 -39.50 -4.18
C GLY A 256 -2.85 -38.90 -3.08
N ALA A 257 -1.54 -38.98 -3.25
CA ALA A 257 -0.55 -38.45 -2.33
C ALA A 257 0.62 -37.79 -3.08
N ALA A 258 1.31 -36.90 -2.41
CA ALA A 258 2.57 -36.32 -2.85
C ALA A 258 3.59 -36.34 -1.72
N GLU A 259 4.87 -36.49 -2.09
CA GLU A 259 6.00 -36.43 -1.17
C GLU A 259 7.01 -35.39 -1.61
N ARG A 260 7.69 -34.79 -0.65
CA ARG A 260 8.76 -33.83 -0.90
C ARG A 260 9.72 -33.74 0.27
N THR A 261 11.01 -33.77 -0.02
CA THR A 261 12.05 -33.54 0.99
C THR A 261 12.10 -32.07 1.35
N LEU A 262 12.12 -31.78 2.64
CA LEU A 262 12.44 -30.47 3.24
C LEU A 262 13.71 -30.64 4.08
N THR A 263 14.71 -29.80 3.85
CA THR A 263 15.91 -29.72 4.69
C THR A 263 15.76 -28.56 5.66
N ILE A 264 15.74 -28.84 6.96
CA ILE A 264 15.77 -27.82 8.01
C ILE A 264 17.22 -27.62 8.42
N VAL A 265 17.75 -26.42 8.19
CA VAL A 265 19.10 -26.03 8.60
C VAL A 265 19.01 -25.29 9.92
N CYS A 266 19.41 -25.96 11.01
CA CYS A 266 19.52 -25.34 12.31
C CYS A 266 20.92 -24.74 12.48
N GLY A 267 21.00 -23.37 12.49
CA GLY A 267 22.28 -22.69 12.50
C GLY A 267 22.15 -21.17 12.45
N ASP A 268 23.21 -20.51 12.04
CA ASP A 268 23.29 -19.04 12.08
C ASP A 268 22.80 -18.39 10.76
N THR A 269 22.59 -19.15 9.69
CA THR A 269 22.06 -18.68 8.41
C THR A 269 20.59 -19.00 8.30
N LEU A 270 19.73 -17.98 8.28
CA LEU A 270 18.28 -18.12 8.37
C LEU A 270 17.56 -17.91 7.03
N ALA A 271 17.91 -16.89 6.27
CA ALA A 271 17.25 -16.53 5.02
C ALA A 271 17.79 -17.34 3.84
N LEU A 272 17.52 -18.65 3.85
CA LEU A 272 18.02 -19.62 2.85
C LEU A 272 17.25 -19.60 1.52
N THR A 273 16.08 -18.96 1.50
CA THR A 273 15.26 -18.71 0.31
C THR A 273 14.73 -17.28 0.35
N PRO A 274 14.28 -16.73 -0.79
CA PRO A 274 13.60 -15.44 -0.80
C PRO A 274 12.39 -15.45 0.14
N HIS A 275 12.22 -14.34 0.84
CA HIS A 275 11.07 -14.09 1.70
C HIS A 275 9.79 -13.93 0.86
N MET A 276 8.78 -14.75 1.14
CA MET A 276 7.49 -14.72 0.44
C MET A 276 6.38 -14.33 1.41
N GLY A 277 5.72 -13.23 1.12
CA GLY A 277 4.67 -12.71 1.99
C GLY A 277 4.01 -11.46 1.44
N TRP A 278 3.24 -10.81 2.28
CA TRP A 278 2.56 -9.56 2.03
C TRP A 278 3.06 -8.48 2.99
N ASN A 279 3.09 -7.23 2.52
CA ASN A 279 3.48 -6.08 3.30
C ASN A 279 2.37 -5.01 3.20
N SER A 280 2.06 -4.34 4.30
CA SER A 280 0.92 -3.43 4.39
C SER A 280 1.08 -2.12 3.62
N TRP A 281 2.31 -1.71 3.26
CA TRP A 281 2.60 -0.35 2.82
C TRP A 281 1.82 0.07 1.57
N TYR A 282 1.97 -0.67 0.46
CA TYR A 282 1.40 -0.25 -0.82
C TYR A 282 -0.14 -0.33 -0.93
N VAL A 283 -0.81 -0.87 0.09
CA VAL A 283 -2.27 -0.97 0.11
C VAL A 283 -2.88 -0.05 1.17
N TRP A 284 -2.26 0.02 2.34
CA TRP A 284 -2.85 0.66 3.52
C TRP A 284 -2.06 1.86 4.04
N GLU A 285 -0.76 1.98 3.70
CA GLU A 285 0.10 3.08 4.11
C GLU A 285 -0.05 3.43 5.59
N ASN A 286 -0.35 4.70 5.88
CA ASN A 286 -0.58 5.20 7.24
C ASN A 286 -1.97 4.83 7.82
N HIS A 287 -2.77 4.04 7.11
CA HIS A 287 -4.10 3.58 7.56
C HIS A 287 -4.09 2.17 8.17
N VAL A 288 -2.94 1.51 8.23
CA VAL A 288 -2.80 0.16 8.79
C VAL A 288 -3.26 0.09 10.24
N THR A 289 -3.91 -1.02 10.62
CA THR A 289 -4.45 -1.30 11.96
C THR A 289 -4.31 -2.79 12.29
N ASP A 290 -4.42 -3.16 13.57
CA ASP A 290 -4.49 -4.56 14.03
C ASP A 290 -5.55 -5.37 13.26
N LYS A 291 -6.75 -4.79 13.08
CA LYS A 291 -7.83 -5.43 12.32
C LYS A 291 -7.42 -5.75 10.88
N ILE A 292 -6.82 -4.78 10.18
CA ILE A 292 -6.36 -4.96 8.79
C ILE A 292 -5.31 -6.08 8.69
N MET A 293 -4.39 -6.17 9.66
CA MET A 293 -3.38 -7.22 9.67
C MET A 293 -3.99 -8.61 9.86
N ARG A 294 -5.02 -8.75 10.73
CA ARG A 294 -5.76 -10.00 10.89
C ARG A 294 -6.52 -10.37 9.62
N GLU A 295 -7.19 -9.42 9.00
CA GLU A 295 -7.90 -9.62 7.73
C GLU A 295 -6.95 -10.03 6.59
N ALA A 296 -5.74 -9.46 6.54
CA ALA A 296 -4.72 -9.87 5.57
C ALA A 296 -4.22 -11.32 5.81
N ALA A 297 -4.06 -11.72 7.07
CA ALA A 297 -3.73 -13.11 7.41
C ALA A 297 -4.85 -14.07 7.00
N ASP A 298 -6.10 -13.73 7.30
CA ASP A 298 -7.27 -14.53 6.89
C ASP A 298 -7.39 -14.63 5.36
N ALA A 299 -7.16 -13.53 4.65
CA ALA A 299 -7.19 -13.50 3.19
C ALA A 299 -6.09 -14.36 2.58
N MET A 300 -4.86 -14.37 3.13
CA MET A 300 -3.75 -15.20 2.64
C MET A 300 -4.06 -16.70 2.76
N VAL A 301 -4.78 -17.10 3.79
CA VAL A 301 -5.24 -18.49 3.96
C VAL A 301 -6.43 -18.77 3.03
N ALA A 302 -7.45 -17.91 3.02
CA ALA A 302 -8.70 -18.13 2.29
C ALA A 302 -8.51 -18.17 0.76
N ASN A 303 -7.62 -17.34 0.22
CA ASN A 303 -7.31 -17.34 -1.22
C ASN A 303 -6.30 -18.41 -1.65
N GLY A 304 -5.77 -19.19 -0.70
CA GLY A 304 -4.85 -20.28 -0.95
C GLY A 304 -3.39 -19.89 -1.20
N MET A 305 -2.97 -18.66 -1.00
CA MET A 305 -1.56 -18.25 -1.15
C MET A 305 -0.64 -19.05 -0.21
N ILE A 306 -1.08 -19.37 1.01
CA ILE A 306 -0.34 -20.22 1.95
C ILE A 306 0.00 -21.60 1.35
N ASN A 307 -0.86 -22.15 0.48
CA ASN A 307 -0.65 -23.43 -0.19
C ASN A 307 0.44 -23.36 -1.27
N HIS A 308 0.92 -22.17 -1.62
CA HIS A 308 2.02 -21.91 -2.55
C HIS A 308 3.32 -21.47 -1.86
N GLY A 309 3.32 -21.37 -0.52
CA GLY A 309 4.50 -21.03 0.28
C GLY A 309 4.61 -19.55 0.67
N TYR A 310 3.55 -18.75 0.49
CA TYR A 310 3.48 -17.42 1.07
C TYR A 310 3.22 -17.56 2.57
N MET A 311 4.15 -17.06 3.39
CA MET A 311 4.15 -17.33 4.83
C MET A 311 4.13 -16.09 5.69
N TYR A 312 4.49 -14.91 5.18
CA TYR A 312 4.71 -13.73 6.00
C TYR A 312 3.63 -12.68 5.83
N ILE A 313 3.16 -12.16 6.96
CA ILE A 313 2.26 -10.99 7.05
C ILE A 313 3.06 -9.90 7.76
N ASN A 314 3.45 -8.85 7.02
CA ASN A 314 4.37 -7.83 7.51
C ASN A 314 3.65 -6.50 7.74
N ILE A 315 3.77 -5.96 8.95
CA ILE A 315 3.41 -4.58 9.26
C ILE A 315 4.56 -3.70 8.78
N ASP A 316 4.26 -2.71 7.93
CA ASP A 316 5.20 -1.66 7.56
C ASP A 316 5.17 -0.50 8.57
N ASP A 317 5.53 0.72 8.19
CA ASP A 317 5.49 1.92 9.04
C ASP A 317 4.10 2.16 9.65
N CYS A 318 3.98 3.08 10.57
CA CYS A 318 2.71 3.56 11.18
C CYS A 318 2.08 2.69 12.28
N TRP A 319 2.81 1.72 12.85
CA TRP A 319 2.38 1.02 14.06
C TRP A 319 2.89 1.68 15.35
N MET A 320 3.98 2.47 15.28
CA MET A 320 4.60 3.14 16.43
C MET A 320 3.86 4.43 16.80
N VAL A 321 4.18 4.93 18.00
CA VAL A 321 3.74 6.25 18.47
C VAL A 321 4.49 7.36 17.74
N LYS A 322 3.82 8.47 17.45
CA LYS A 322 4.43 9.68 16.90
C LYS A 322 4.89 10.57 18.04
N PRO A 323 6.20 10.89 18.17
CA PRO A 323 6.69 11.76 19.22
C PRO A 323 5.98 13.12 19.23
N GLY A 324 5.48 13.51 20.41
CA GLY A 324 4.82 14.81 20.59
C GLY A 324 3.39 14.92 20.04
N ALA A 325 2.78 13.83 19.56
CA ALA A 325 1.36 13.83 19.18
C ALA A 325 0.48 13.85 20.43
N PRO A 326 -0.32 14.90 20.67
CA PRO A 326 -1.13 15.03 21.88
C PRO A 326 -2.35 14.11 21.86
N ASP A 327 -2.86 13.83 20.69
CA ASP A 327 -4.06 13.03 20.45
C ASP A 327 -4.01 12.32 19.09
N GLY A 328 -5.10 11.61 18.76
CA GLY A 328 -5.24 10.90 17.48
C GLY A 328 -4.67 9.49 17.45
N PRO A 329 -4.66 8.86 16.28
CA PRO A 329 -4.36 7.44 16.14
C PRO A 329 -2.89 7.07 16.42
N PHE A 330 -1.99 8.04 16.39
CA PHE A 330 -0.55 7.88 16.63
C PHE A 330 -0.11 8.42 18.00
N ALA A 331 -1.07 8.87 18.84
CA ALA A 331 -0.79 9.41 20.15
C ALA A 331 -0.34 8.32 21.14
N GLY A 332 0.37 8.75 22.18
CA GLY A 332 0.85 7.92 23.28
C GLY A 332 2.29 8.25 23.68
N GLU A 333 2.81 7.51 24.65
CA GLU A 333 4.21 7.57 25.02
C GLU A 333 5.04 6.73 24.04
N PRO A 334 6.04 7.31 23.35
CA PRO A 334 6.87 6.59 22.38
C PRO A 334 7.57 5.37 22.95
N ARG A 335 7.96 5.45 24.24
CA ARG A 335 8.69 4.40 24.94
C ARG A 335 8.20 4.27 26.39
N ASP A 336 8.28 3.06 26.93
CA ASP A 336 7.96 2.80 28.34
C ASP A 336 9.09 3.27 29.28
N ALA A 337 8.90 3.14 30.59
CA ALA A 337 9.88 3.53 31.62
C ALA A 337 11.21 2.75 31.51
N ARG A 338 11.26 1.63 30.79
CA ARG A 338 12.47 0.85 30.50
C ARG A 338 13.12 1.26 29.18
N GLY A 339 12.56 2.24 28.46
CA GLY A 339 13.01 2.69 27.15
C GLY A 339 12.58 1.81 25.97
N MET A 340 11.74 0.80 26.20
CA MET A 340 11.25 -0.09 25.15
C MET A 340 10.14 0.58 24.34
N ILE A 341 10.15 0.38 23.04
CA ILE A 341 9.19 1.03 22.12
C ILE A 341 7.75 0.59 22.38
N ASN A 342 6.81 1.52 22.26
CA ASN A 342 5.38 1.27 22.36
C ASN A 342 4.71 1.30 20.99
N SER A 343 3.65 0.51 20.84
CA SER A 343 2.70 0.62 19.73
C SER A 343 1.69 1.75 19.97
N ASN A 344 1.14 2.30 18.91
CA ASN A 344 0.09 3.32 18.98
C ASN A 344 -1.30 2.68 19.24
N THR A 345 -2.34 3.52 19.35
CA THR A 345 -3.70 3.08 19.70
C THR A 345 -4.35 2.15 18.66
N ARG A 346 -3.84 2.10 17.44
CA ARG A 346 -4.33 1.19 16.37
C ARG A 346 -3.87 -0.24 16.56
N PHE A 347 -2.84 -0.45 17.39
CA PHE A 347 -2.25 -1.75 17.70
C PHE A 347 -2.20 -1.95 19.21
N PRO A 348 -3.34 -2.19 19.84
CA PRO A 348 -3.44 -2.23 21.31
C PRO A 348 -2.70 -3.41 21.95
N ASP A 349 -2.55 -4.52 21.22
CA ASP A 349 -1.87 -5.73 21.71
C ASP A 349 -1.12 -6.44 20.57
N MET A 350 0.15 -6.11 20.42
CA MET A 350 1.04 -6.69 19.40
C MET A 350 1.26 -8.19 19.60
N LYS A 351 1.28 -8.66 20.86
CA LYS A 351 1.45 -10.09 21.15
C LYS A 351 0.23 -10.89 20.70
N ALA A 352 -0.98 -10.42 21.02
CA ALA A 352 -2.19 -11.06 20.56
C ALA A 352 -2.34 -11.04 19.02
N LEU A 353 -1.80 -10.03 18.34
CA LEU A 353 -1.76 -9.98 16.88
C LEU A 353 -0.83 -11.05 16.31
N THR A 354 0.40 -11.16 16.79
CA THR A 354 1.35 -12.17 16.31
C THR A 354 0.86 -13.59 16.61
N ASP A 355 0.28 -13.83 17.81
CA ASP A 355 -0.32 -15.12 18.15
C ASP A 355 -1.47 -15.49 17.19
N TYR A 356 -2.29 -14.51 16.78
CA TYR A 356 -3.32 -14.71 15.78
C TYR A 356 -2.74 -15.13 14.43
N ILE A 357 -1.72 -14.40 13.95
CA ILE A 357 -1.03 -14.71 12.68
C ILE A 357 -0.42 -16.12 12.73
N HIS A 358 0.25 -16.46 13.83
CA HIS A 358 0.85 -17.79 14.04
C HIS A 358 -0.21 -18.89 14.08
N SER A 359 -1.39 -18.63 14.67
CA SER A 359 -2.49 -19.60 14.70
C SER A 359 -3.02 -19.99 13.30
N LYS A 360 -2.75 -19.14 12.29
CA LYS A 360 -3.05 -19.41 10.88
C LYS A 360 -1.93 -20.17 10.15
N GLY A 361 -0.84 -20.51 10.83
CA GLY A 361 0.35 -21.11 10.21
C GLY A 361 1.23 -20.11 9.45
N LEU A 362 1.04 -18.83 9.69
CA LEU A 362 1.76 -17.72 9.07
C LEU A 362 2.78 -17.12 10.05
N LYS A 363 3.71 -16.34 9.54
CA LYS A 363 4.73 -15.62 10.28
C LYS A 363 4.46 -14.12 10.27
N ALA A 364 4.81 -13.45 11.37
CA ALA A 364 4.61 -12.02 11.53
C ALA A 364 5.90 -11.25 11.30
N GLY A 365 5.84 -10.20 10.46
CA GLY A 365 6.94 -9.26 10.27
C GLY A 365 6.60 -7.87 10.79
N ILE A 366 7.63 -7.13 11.19
CA ILE A 366 7.53 -5.76 11.69
C ILE A 366 8.55 -4.86 10.99
N TYR A 367 8.29 -3.55 11.01
CA TYR A 367 9.12 -2.51 10.42
C TYR A 367 9.73 -1.62 11.49
N THR A 368 10.97 -1.13 11.26
CA THR A 368 11.53 0.04 11.93
C THR A 368 12.61 0.70 11.05
N SER A 369 13.22 1.78 11.54
CA SER A 369 14.24 2.55 10.84
C SER A 369 15.39 2.92 11.78
N PRO A 370 16.64 3.00 11.29
CA PRO A 370 17.84 3.31 12.08
C PRO A 370 17.90 4.74 12.61
N GLY A 371 17.12 5.65 12.05
CA GLY A 371 17.10 7.05 12.47
C GLY A 371 16.26 7.29 13.71
N PRO A 372 16.25 8.54 14.24
CA PRO A 372 15.37 8.93 15.33
C PRO A 372 13.88 8.79 14.99
N LEU A 373 13.53 8.95 13.71
CA LEU A 373 12.17 8.86 13.20
C LEU A 373 12.09 7.90 12.02
N THR A 374 10.90 7.33 11.80
CA THR A 374 10.57 6.58 10.59
C THR A 374 10.31 7.52 9.40
N CYS A 375 10.04 6.98 8.21
CA CYS A 375 9.70 7.78 7.03
C CYS A 375 8.42 8.60 7.20
N GLN A 376 7.48 8.15 8.03
CA GLN A 376 6.26 8.87 8.37
C GLN A 376 6.39 9.76 9.62
N GLY A 377 7.61 9.91 10.15
CA GLY A 377 7.88 10.77 11.30
C GLY A 377 7.46 10.18 12.64
N LEU A 378 7.31 8.84 12.74
CA LEU A 378 7.04 8.13 13.96
C LEU A 378 8.35 7.68 14.64
N THR A 379 8.27 7.07 15.82
CA THR A 379 9.43 6.68 16.61
C THR A 379 10.32 5.68 15.88
N GLY A 380 11.58 6.03 15.63
CA GLY A 380 12.60 5.15 15.08
C GLY A 380 13.47 4.48 16.15
N ALA A 381 14.39 3.62 15.73
CA ALA A 381 15.18 2.78 16.62
C ALA A 381 16.49 3.43 17.11
N TYR A 382 16.85 4.60 16.65
CA TYR A 382 18.14 5.23 16.93
C TYR A 382 18.50 5.23 18.43
N ARG A 383 19.64 4.61 18.79
CA ARG A 383 20.16 4.40 20.15
C ARG A 383 19.30 3.51 21.06
N HIS A 384 18.31 2.81 20.51
CA HIS A 384 17.44 1.89 21.26
C HIS A 384 17.32 0.54 20.58
N GLU A 385 18.15 0.25 19.58
CA GLU A 385 18.04 -0.92 18.69
C GLU A 385 17.95 -2.23 19.48
N GLU A 386 18.72 -2.39 20.59
CA GLU A 386 18.70 -3.60 21.40
C GLU A 386 17.39 -3.74 22.21
N LEU A 387 16.86 -2.64 22.75
CA LEU A 387 15.60 -2.62 23.48
C LEU A 387 14.43 -2.89 22.54
N ASP A 388 14.45 -2.31 21.33
CA ASP A 388 13.41 -2.49 20.33
C ASP A 388 13.39 -3.95 19.83
N VAL A 389 14.54 -4.55 19.53
CA VAL A 389 14.62 -5.96 19.15
C VAL A 389 14.09 -6.88 20.26
N ARG A 390 14.44 -6.64 21.54
CA ARG A 390 13.85 -7.39 22.66
C ARG A 390 12.33 -7.29 22.68
N ARG A 391 11.79 -6.09 22.46
CA ARG A 391 10.35 -5.87 22.40
C ARG A 391 9.70 -6.65 21.25
N PHE A 392 10.34 -6.67 20.07
CA PHE A 392 9.83 -7.44 18.93
C PHE A 392 9.85 -8.95 19.20
N VAL A 393 10.87 -9.45 19.87
CA VAL A 393 10.93 -10.86 20.30
C VAL A 393 9.86 -11.16 21.36
N GLU A 394 9.67 -10.28 22.37
CA GLU A 394 8.60 -10.43 23.38
C GLU A 394 7.21 -10.46 22.72
N TRP A 395 6.99 -9.67 21.68
CA TRP A 395 5.75 -9.68 20.91
C TRP A 395 5.62 -10.90 19.98
N GLY A 396 6.70 -11.59 19.65
CA GLY A 396 6.69 -12.80 18.82
C GLY A 396 6.88 -12.56 17.33
N PHE A 397 7.48 -11.46 16.91
CA PHE A 397 7.78 -11.21 15.50
C PHE A 397 8.91 -12.10 14.98
N ASP A 398 8.74 -12.59 13.74
CA ASP A 398 9.67 -13.51 13.06
C ASP A 398 10.60 -12.81 12.07
N PHE A 399 10.23 -11.62 11.61
CA PHE A 399 10.93 -10.90 10.56
C PHE A 399 10.94 -9.40 10.82
N LEU A 400 12.05 -8.74 10.49
CA LEU A 400 12.21 -7.30 10.64
C LEU A 400 12.61 -6.65 9.30
N LYS A 401 11.78 -5.72 8.81
CA LYS A 401 12.16 -4.76 7.78
C LYS A 401 12.86 -3.58 8.43
N TYR A 402 14.10 -3.29 8.05
CA TYR A 402 14.91 -2.19 8.57
C TYR A 402 15.24 -1.21 7.46
N ASP A 403 14.53 -0.11 7.44
CA ASP A 403 14.59 0.89 6.39
C ASP A 403 15.79 1.86 6.56
N TRP A 404 15.78 3.01 5.89
CA TRP A 404 16.85 4.03 5.95
C TRP A 404 16.36 5.41 6.43
N CYS A 405 15.15 5.57 6.92
CA CYS A 405 14.56 6.86 7.21
C CYS A 405 15.29 7.60 8.34
N SER A 406 15.45 8.92 8.16
CA SER A 406 16.04 9.90 9.08
C SER A 406 17.48 9.66 9.57
N TYR A 407 18.11 8.52 9.31
CA TYR A 407 19.50 8.27 9.73
C TYR A 407 20.50 9.24 9.09
N GLY A 408 20.23 9.72 7.89
CA GLY A 408 21.05 10.73 7.21
C GLY A 408 21.25 12.04 8.01
N GLY A 409 20.33 12.34 8.92
CA GLY A 409 20.40 13.51 9.83
C GLY A 409 21.33 13.30 11.02
N VAL A 410 21.71 12.07 11.34
CA VAL A 410 22.59 11.71 12.47
C VAL A 410 23.89 11.03 12.02
N ALA A 411 23.99 10.66 10.75
CA ALA A 411 25.21 10.10 10.16
C ALA A 411 26.32 11.15 10.11
N LYS A 412 27.56 10.74 10.41
CA LYS A 412 28.72 11.64 10.40
C LYS A 412 29.10 12.08 8.99
N ASP A 413 28.94 11.19 8.05
CA ASP A 413 29.24 11.40 6.64
C ASP A 413 28.38 10.45 5.76
N ARG A 414 28.56 10.52 4.44
CA ARG A 414 27.89 9.61 3.48
C ARG A 414 28.81 8.49 2.97
N GLY A 415 29.90 8.23 3.66
CA GLY A 415 30.81 7.15 3.33
C GLY A 415 30.19 5.78 3.58
N ARG A 416 30.57 4.79 2.78
CA ARG A 416 30.01 3.42 2.86
C ARG A 416 30.07 2.82 4.27
N ALA A 417 31.14 3.09 5.02
CA ALA A 417 31.32 2.56 6.38
C ALA A 417 30.25 3.10 7.34
N GLU A 418 29.98 4.41 7.28
CA GLU A 418 28.96 5.05 8.11
C GLU A 418 27.55 4.62 7.71
N LEU A 419 27.27 4.52 6.40
CA LEU A 419 25.98 4.05 5.91
C LEU A 419 25.68 2.59 6.27
N GLN A 420 26.68 1.72 6.38
CA GLN A 420 26.53 0.32 6.78
C GLN A 420 26.44 0.12 8.30
N LYS A 421 26.84 1.11 9.09
CA LYS A 421 26.98 1.00 10.56
C LYS A 421 25.67 0.56 11.27
N PRO A 422 24.50 1.16 11.02
CA PRO A 422 23.27 0.74 11.69
C PRO A 422 22.86 -0.69 11.33
N TYR A 423 23.07 -1.13 10.10
CA TYR A 423 22.77 -2.49 9.68
C TYR A 423 23.69 -3.52 10.34
N ARG A 424 24.98 -3.21 10.47
CA ARG A 424 25.95 -4.07 11.17
C ARG A 424 25.62 -4.16 12.65
N LEU A 425 25.25 -3.03 13.28
CA LEU A 425 24.82 -2.99 14.67
C LEU A 425 23.60 -3.89 14.87
N LEU A 426 22.53 -3.67 14.09
CA LEU A 426 21.29 -4.44 14.20
C LEU A 426 21.53 -5.93 13.94
N SER A 427 22.31 -6.27 12.91
CA SER A 427 22.68 -7.67 12.62
C SER A 427 23.39 -8.33 13.80
N SER A 428 24.30 -7.60 14.48
CA SER A 428 24.99 -8.11 15.67
C SER A 428 24.04 -8.32 16.86
N ILE A 429 23.04 -7.46 17.03
CA ILE A 429 22.00 -7.58 18.05
C ILE A 429 21.13 -8.80 17.77
N LEU A 430 20.59 -8.90 16.54
CA LEU A 430 19.75 -10.03 16.12
C LEU A 430 20.48 -11.37 16.23
N ALA A 431 21.81 -11.41 16.08
CA ALA A 431 22.60 -12.62 16.21
C ALA A 431 22.65 -13.14 17.66
N ARG A 432 22.28 -12.34 18.66
CA ARG A 432 22.29 -12.69 20.08
C ARG A 432 20.90 -13.01 20.66
N GLN A 433 19.85 -12.85 19.87
CA GLN A 433 18.44 -13.13 20.26
C GLN A 433 17.98 -14.53 19.75
#